data_26a7b4950d4efa189ebaf323b70012ba
#
_entry.id   26a7b4950d4efa189ebaf323b70012ba
#
_cell.length_a   1.000
_cell.length_b   1.000
_cell.length_c   1.000
_cell.angle_alpha   90.00
_cell.angle_beta   90.00
_cell.angle_gamma   90.00
#
_symmetry.space_group_name_H-M   'P 1'
#
loop_
_entity.id
_entity.type
_entity.pdbx_description
1 polymer ?
#
loop_
_entity_poly.entity_id
_entity_poly.type
_entity_poly.pdbx_seq_one_letter_code
_entity_poly.pdbx_strand_id
1 'polypeptide(L)'
;MKQIEQIAEATNFKAINVGEMSELNGYVLELGPEVKIPGKVFGGAVLGATGGEFSMQVFQPGTETGFLHTHKKHEELYFFLGGKGEFQVDGLVFPVKEGSVVRVAPDGKRSVRNNGTEPLVMLCVQYRGNTFTEEDAADGVILNEPVKW
;
A
#
# COMPACT_ATOMS: atom_id res chain seq x y z
N MET A 1 -14.55 1.70 15.13
CA MET A 1 -13.73 1.39 13.98
C MET A 1 -13.27 2.71 13.37
N LYS A 2 -11.98 2.88 13.12
CA LYS A 2 -11.42 4.09 12.52
C LYS A 2 -11.97 4.27 11.11
N GLN A 3 -12.21 5.51 10.69
CA GLN A 3 -12.68 5.85 9.35
C GLN A 3 -11.68 6.79 8.68
N ILE A 4 -11.61 6.72 7.36
CA ILE A 4 -10.85 7.66 6.54
C ILE A 4 -11.56 9.02 6.59
N GLU A 5 -10.81 10.07 6.86
CA GLU A 5 -11.28 11.44 6.84
C GLU A 5 -11.10 12.06 5.46
N GLN A 6 -12.13 12.73 4.94
CA GLN A 6 -12.00 13.56 3.75
C GLN A 6 -11.50 14.95 4.14
N ILE A 7 -10.37 15.37 3.58
CA ILE A 7 -9.76 16.68 3.83
C ILE A 7 -10.34 17.75 2.91
N ALA A 8 -10.36 17.45 1.60
CA ALA A 8 -10.81 18.37 0.56
C ALA A 8 -11.20 17.63 -0.71
N GLU A 9 -12.05 18.27 -1.53
CA GLU A 9 -12.45 17.76 -2.85
C GLU A 9 -12.83 18.90 -3.78
N ALA A 10 -12.41 18.81 -5.04
CA ALA A 10 -12.86 19.66 -6.13
C ALA A 10 -12.82 18.86 -7.45
N THR A 11 -13.08 19.52 -8.58
CA THR A 11 -13.20 18.85 -9.89
C THR A 11 -12.02 17.94 -10.24
N ASN A 12 -10.80 18.34 -9.91
CA ASN A 12 -9.58 17.66 -10.36
C ASN A 12 -8.84 16.93 -9.23
N PHE A 13 -9.34 16.98 -8.00
CA PHE A 13 -8.67 16.30 -6.89
C PHE A 13 -9.64 15.90 -5.78
N LYS A 14 -9.23 14.91 -5.02
CA LYS A 14 -9.77 14.55 -3.72
C LYS A 14 -8.61 14.24 -2.76
N ALA A 15 -8.69 14.76 -1.55
CA ALA A 15 -7.70 14.54 -0.50
C ALA A 15 -8.33 13.86 0.70
N ILE A 16 -7.63 12.86 1.24
CA ILE A 16 -8.05 12.09 2.41
C ILE A 16 -6.92 12.00 3.44
N ASN A 17 -7.28 11.73 4.68
CA ASN A 17 -6.37 11.39 5.74
C ASN A 17 -6.74 10.02 6.32
N VAL A 18 -5.80 9.10 6.33
CA VAL A 18 -5.94 7.77 6.99
C VAL A 18 -5.54 7.83 8.46
N GLY A 19 -5.07 8.98 8.94
CA GLY A 19 -4.55 9.20 10.27
C GLY A 19 -3.06 8.90 10.40
N GLU A 20 -2.54 8.99 11.61
CA GLU A 20 -1.14 8.67 11.88
C GLU A 20 -0.86 7.18 11.70
N MET A 21 0.39 6.84 11.34
CA MET A 21 0.80 5.44 11.12
C MET A 21 0.64 4.59 12.39
N SER A 22 0.81 5.19 13.55
CA SER A 22 0.56 4.58 14.87
C SER A 22 -0.89 4.18 15.12
N GLU A 23 -1.83 4.79 14.39
CA GLU A 23 -3.28 4.59 14.55
C GLU A 23 -3.86 3.59 13.53
N LEU A 24 -3.06 3.07 12.60
CA LEU A 24 -3.53 2.11 11.57
C LEU A 24 -4.18 0.87 12.17
N ASN A 25 -3.81 0.47 13.40
CA ASN A 25 -4.46 -0.63 14.13
C ASN A 25 -5.96 -0.41 14.37
N GLY A 26 -6.45 0.82 14.27
CA GLY A 26 -7.88 1.12 14.36
C GLY A 26 -8.70 0.69 13.16
N TYR A 27 -8.05 0.29 12.05
CA TYR A 27 -8.70 -0.27 10.88
C TYR A 27 -8.73 -1.80 10.92
N VAL A 28 -9.79 -2.37 10.37
CA VAL A 28 -9.89 -3.81 10.12
C VAL A 28 -10.47 -4.01 8.74
N LEU A 29 -9.69 -4.65 7.86
CA LEU A 29 -10.18 -5.09 6.57
C LEU A 29 -10.88 -6.44 6.73
N GLU A 30 -12.13 -6.51 6.30
CA GLU A 30 -12.91 -7.75 6.27
C GLU A 30 -13.02 -8.27 4.84
N LEU A 31 -12.50 -9.47 4.60
CA LEU A 31 -12.57 -10.19 3.32
C LEU A 31 -13.49 -11.40 3.48
N GLY A 32 -14.80 -11.11 3.61
CA GLY A 32 -15.80 -12.14 3.93
C GLY A 32 -15.87 -12.44 5.44
N PRO A 33 -16.69 -13.43 5.84
CA PRO A 33 -17.03 -13.66 7.25
C PRO A 33 -15.86 -14.18 8.10
N GLU A 34 -14.86 -14.82 7.47
CA GLU A 34 -13.82 -15.54 8.20
C GLU A 34 -12.42 -14.87 8.14
N VAL A 35 -12.23 -13.90 7.23
CA VAL A 35 -10.89 -13.28 7.03
C VAL A 35 -10.95 -11.83 7.48
N LYS A 36 -10.31 -11.54 8.61
CA LYS A 36 -10.12 -10.19 9.14
C LYS A 36 -8.64 -9.85 9.21
N ILE A 37 -8.27 -8.75 8.59
CA ILE A 37 -6.89 -8.26 8.57
C ILE A 37 -6.85 -6.94 9.37
N PRO A 38 -6.39 -6.99 10.62
CA PRO A 38 -6.25 -5.79 11.44
C PRO A 38 -5.13 -4.90 10.90
N GLY A 39 -5.26 -3.60 11.13
CA GLY A 39 -4.24 -2.63 10.75
C GLY A 39 -4.15 -2.34 9.26
N LYS A 40 -5.14 -2.75 8.45
CA LYS A 40 -5.14 -2.54 7.00
C LYS A 40 -6.31 -1.69 6.53
N VAL A 41 -6.00 -0.73 5.65
CA VAL A 41 -6.98 0.16 5.01
C VAL A 41 -6.63 0.38 3.54
N PHE A 42 -7.64 0.36 2.68
CA PHE A 42 -7.55 0.75 1.27
C PHE A 42 -8.01 2.19 1.08
N GLY A 43 -7.33 2.95 0.23
CA GLY A 43 -7.62 4.37 0.01
C GLY A 43 -7.93 4.77 -1.42
N GLY A 44 -7.55 3.98 -2.42
CA GLY A 44 -7.72 4.35 -3.82
C GLY A 44 -9.18 4.54 -4.24
N ALA A 45 -10.05 3.61 -3.87
CA ALA A 45 -11.48 3.72 -4.16
C ALA A 45 -12.13 4.94 -3.48
N VAL A 46 -11.71 5.27 -2.25
CA VAL A 46 -12.21 6.45 -1.52
C VAL A 46 -11.77 7.74 -2.21
N LEU A 47 -10.56 7.76 -2.77
CA LEU A 47 -10.05 8.88 -3.57
C LEU A 47 -10.69 8.98 -4.96
N GLY A 48 -11.33 7.91 -5.45
CA GLY A 48 -11.76 7.82 -6.83
C GLY A 48 -10.61 7.61 -7.82
N ALA A 49 -9.51 7.00 -7.36
CA ALA A 49 -8.37 6.69 -8.20
C ALA A 49 -8.73 5.68 -9.30
N THR A 50 -8.32 5.93 -10.53
CA THR A 50 -8.69 5.12 -11.71
C THR A 50 -7.55 4.30 -12.27
N GLY A 51 -6.29 4.64 -11.95
CA GLY A 51 -5.09 3.99 -12.46
C GLY A 51 -4.53 2.88 -11.57
N GLY A 52 -4.94 2.84 -10.32
CA GLY A 52 -4.46 1.87 -9.34
C GLY A 52 -5.18 1.97 -8.02
N GLU A 53 -4.85 1.04 -7.13
CA GLU A 53 -5.31 1.02 -5.75
C GLU A 53 -4.12 1.08 -4.82
N PHE A 54 -4.28 1.61 -3.62
CA PHE A 54 -3.28 1.50 -2.59
C PHE A 54 -3.86 1.06 -1.26
N SER A 55 -3.05 0.43 -0.44
CA SER A 55 -3.39 0.13 0.94
C SER A 55 -2.23 0.50 1.86
N MET A 56 -2.58 0.95 3.06
CA MET A 56 -1.64 1.06 4.17
C MET A 56 -1.91 -0.05 5.17
N GLN A 57 -0.84 -0.61 5.72
CA GLN A 57 -0.93 -1.68 6.69
C GLN A 57 0.17 -1.55 7.74
N VAL A 58 -0.19 -1.84 8.98
CA VAL A 58 0.75 -2.04 10.08
C VAL A 58 0.69 -3.49 10.55
N PHE A 59 1.86 -4.11 10.69
CA PHE A 59 2.03 -5.41 11.31
C PHE A 59 2.63 -5.21 12.71
N GLN A 60 1.91 -5.65 13.73
CA GLN A 60 2.46 -5.68 15.09
C GLN A 60 3.57 -6.72 15.20
N PRO A 61 4.51 -6.59 16.16
CA PRO A 61 5.51 -7.60 16.42
C PRO A 61 4.91 -9.01 16.52
N GLY A 62 5.48 -9.97 15.81
CA GLY A 62 5.03 -11.36 15.79
C GLY A 62 3.81 -11.65 14.91
N THR A 63 3.33 -10.66 14.12
CA THR A 63 2.21 -10.89 13.20
C THR A 63 2.66 -11.03 11.75
N GLU A 64 1.82 -11.66 10.94
CA GLU A 64 2.07 -11.91 9.52
C GLU A 64 0.78 -11.86 8.69
N THR A 65 0.91 -11.87 7.37
CA THR A 65 -0.26 -12.00 6.47
C THR A 65 -0.99 -13.34 6.68
N GLY A 66 -0.26 -14.40 7.00
CA GLY A 66 -0.82 -15.72 7.32
C GLY A 66 -1.24 -16.56 6.10
N PHE A 67 -1.08 -16.04 4.88
CA PHE A 67 -1.35 -16.76 3.63
C PHE A 67 -0.46 -16.25 2.49
N LEU A 68 -0.31 -17.08 1.47
CA LEU A 68 0.26 -16.68 0.18
C LEU A 68 -0.84 -16.25 -0.76
N HIS A 69 -0.61 -15.21 -1.56
CA HIS A 69 -1.53 -14.79 -2.61
C HIS A 69 -0.80 -14.36 -3.87
N THR A 70 -1.54 -14.33 -4.97
CA THR A 70 -1.13 -13.83 -6.29
C THR A 70 -2.20 -12.91 -6.82
N HIS A 71 -1.92 -12.19 -7.89
CA HIS A 71 -2.90 -11.42 -8.66
C HIS A 71 -3.01 -11.95 -10.10
N LYS A 72 -4.17 -11.80 -10.68
CA LYS A 72 -4.38 -12.17 -12.10
C LYS A 72 -3.80 -11.15 -13.09
N LYS A 73 -3.77 -9.88 -12.68
CA LYS A 73 -3.43 -8.75 -13.58
C LYS A 73 -2.53 -7.71 -12.93
N HIS A 74 -2.58 -7.58 -11.58
CA HIS A 74 -1.90 -6.50 -10.89
C HIS A 74 -0.47 -6.85 -10.54
N GLU A 75 0.41 -5.93 -10.84
CA GLU A 75 1.72 -5.80 -10.24
C GLU A 75 1.58 -4.97 -8.97
N GLU A 76 2.39 -5.22 -7.98
CA GLU A 76 2.39 -4.49 -6.72
C GLU A 76 3.77 -3.94 -6.38
N LEU A 77 3.78 -2.72 -5.84
CA LEU A 77 4.93 -2.11 -5.19
C LEU A 77 4.65 -2.00 -3.69
N TYR A 78 5.56 -2.55 -2.90
CA TYR A 78 5.52 -2.51 -1.45
C TYR A 78 6.61 -1.57 -0.95
N PHE A 79 6.22 -0.54 -0.22
CA PHE A 79 7.11 0.43 0.41
C PHE A 79 7.06 0.22 1.91
N PHE A 80 8.22 -0.02 2.53
CA PHE A 80 8.32 -0.15 3.97
C PHE A 80 8.66 1.21 4.57
N LEU A 81 7.74 1.77 5.35
CA LEU A 81 7.80 3.14 5.87
C LEU A 81 8.31 3.22 7.31
N GLY A 82 8.48 2.09 7.98
CA GLY A 82 9.01 2.00 9.34
C GLY A 82 9.08 0.56 9.81
N GLY A 83 9.94 0.31 10.79
CA GLY A 83 10.13 -1.02 11.36
C GLY A 83 11.04 -1.92 10.55
N LYS A 84 11.04 -3.20 10.92
CA LYS A 84 11.80 -4.29 10.27
C LYS A 84 10.94 -5.53 10.21
N GLY A 85 11.16 -6.36 9.19
CA GLY A 85 10.45 -7.62 9.02
C GLY A 85 11.06 -8.46 7.93
N GLU A 86 10.29 -9.40 7.42
CA GLU A 86 10.68 -10.25 6.30
C GLU A 86 9.58 -10.29 5.25
N PHE A 87 10.01 -10.36 4.01
CA PHE A 87 9.17 -10.54 2.84
C PHE A 87 9.49 -11.88 2.20
N GLN A 88 8.48 -12.55 1.67
CA GLN A 88 8.66 -13.80 0.93
C GLN A 88 8.01 -13.66 -0.44
N VAL A 89 8.74 -14.09 -1.48
CA VAL A 89 8.20 -14.29 -2.84
C VAL A 89 8.69 -15.62 -3.37
N ASP A 90 7.78 -16.48 -3.82
CA ASP A 90 8.06 -17.79 -4.42
C ASP A 90 8.98 -18.69 -3.56
N GLY A 91 8.85 -18.59 -2.25
CA GLY A 91 9.64 -19.33 -1.28
C GLY A 91 10.98 -18.70 -0.91
N LEU A 92 11.41 -17.64 -1.60
CA LEU A 92 12.60 -16.88 -1.21
C LEU A 92 12.21 -15.86 -0.13
N VAL A 93 12.82 -15.99 1.05
CA VAL A 93 12.64 -15.08 2.20
C VAL A 93 13.82 -14.11 2.26
N PHE A 94 13.53 -12.84 2.45
CA PHE A 94 14.56 -11.81 2.61
C PHE A 94 14.10 -10.72 3.59
N PRO A 95 15.07 -10.06 4.28
CA PRO A 95 14.75 -9.00 5.24
C PRO A 95 14.29 -7.74 4.52
N VAL A 96 13.35 -7.03 5.15
CA VAL A 96 12.90 -5.68 4.77
C VAL A 96 12.93 -4.75 5.97
N LYS A 97 13.12 -3.47 5.72
CA LYS A 97 13.16 -2.41 6.74
C LYS A 97 12.69 -1.09 6.13
N GLU A 98 12.60 -0.04 6.94
CA GLU A 98 12.37 1.32 6.46
C GLU A 98 13.25 1.65 5.25
N GLY A 99 12.63 2.15 4.19
CA GLY A 99 13.27 2.45 2.91
C GLY A 99 13.36 1.27 1.93
N SER A 100 13.04 0.03 2.34
CA SER A 100 12.95 -1.09 1.40
C SER A 100 11.76 -0.92 0.46
N VAL A 101 11.97 -1.24 -0.81
CA VAL A 101 10.91 -1.28 -1.82
C VAL A 101 10.97 -2.61 -2.55
N VAL A 102 9.83 -3.28 -2.66
CA VAL A 102 9.71 -4.59 -3.32
C VAL A 102 8.68 -4.50 -4.43
N ARG A 103 9.06 -4.86 -5.65
CA ARG A 103 8.13 -5.08 -6.75
C ARG A 103 7.80 -6.56 -6.86
N VAL A 104 6.53 -6.89 -6.97
CA VAL A 104 6.09 -8.28 -7.20
C VAL A 104 5.23 -8.33 -8.45
N ALA A 105 5.62 -9.19 -9.41
CA ALA A 105 4.83 -9.49 -10.60
C ALA A 105 3.51 -10.20 -10.22
N PRO A 106 2.49 -10.20 -11.10
CA PRO A 106 1.19 -10.77 -10.77
C PRO A 106 1.25 -12.20 -10.20
N ASP A 107 2.02 -13.09 -10.83
CA ASP A 107 2.09 -14.52 -10.47
C ASP A 107 2.96 -14.82 -9.23
N GLY A 108 3.76 -13.85 -8.75
CA GLY A 108 4.62 -14.03 -7.56
C GLY A 108 3.79 -14.36 -6.34
N LYS A 109 4.02 -15.50 -5.71
CA LYS A 109 3.37 -15.92 -4.46
C LYS A 109 4.02 -15.20 -3.29
N ARG A 110 3.31 -14.24 -2.65
CA ARG A 110 3.92 -13.36 -1.66
C ARG A 110 3.23 -13.40 -0.31
N SER A 111 4.04 -13.09 0.71
CA SER A 111 3.62 -12.88 2.09
C SER A 111 4.60 -11.97 2.82
N VAL A 112 4.16 -11.37 3.93
CA VAL A 112 4.93 -10.45 4.78
C VAL A 112 4.78 -10.88 6.22
N ARG A 113 5.86 -10.79 7.01
CA ARG A 113 5.81 -10.95 8.46
C ARG A 113 6.63 -9.90 9.19
N ASN A 114 6.19 -9.56 10.37
CA ASN A 114 6.96 -8.78 11.32
C ASN A 114 7.59 -9.72 12.36
N ASN A 115 8.85 -10.07 12.17
CA ASN A 115 9.66 -10.82 13.13
C ASN A 115 10.54 -9.89 13.98
N GLY A 116 10.33 -8.60 13.93
CA GLY A 116 10.99 -7.58 14.75
C GLY A 116 10.27 -7.31 16.06
N THR A 117 10.73 -6.28 16.77
CA THR A 117 10.21 -5.84 18.07
C THR A 117 9.35 -4.57 17.99
N GLU A 118 9.37 -3.89 16.86
CA GLU A 118 8.63 -2.66 16.60
C GLU A 118 7.60 -2.88 15.49
N PRO A 119 6.53 -2.06 15.41
CA PRO A 119 5.58 -2.13 14.31
C PRO A 119 6.24 -1.99 12.94
N LEU A 120 5.88 -2.86 11.99
CA LEU A 120 6.29 -2.77 10.60
C LEU A 120 5.18 -2.07 9.81
N VAL A 121 5.49 -0.91 9.23
CA VAL A 121 4.54 -0.08 8.47
C VAL A 121 4.82 -0.23 6.98
N MET A 122 3.77 -0.50 6.21
CA MET A 122 3.86 -0.80 4.78
C MET A 122 2.77 -0.05 4.00
N LEU A 123 3.17 0.57 2.90
CA LEU A 123 2.30 1.04 1.83
C LEU A 123 2.41 0.05 0.66
N CYS A 124 1.29 -0.44 0.17
CA CYS A 124 1.21 -1.25 -1.04
C CYS A 124 0.43 -0.50 -2.12
N VAL A 125 1.02 -0.36 -3.29
CA VAL A 125 0.37 0.19 -4.48
C VAL A 125 0.21 -0.93 -5.49
N GLN A 126 -1.02 -1.17 -5.94
CA GLN A 126 -1.33 -2.15 -6.97
C GLN A 126 -1.87 -1.47 -8.22
N TYR A 127 -1.37 -1.90 -9.36
CA TYR A 127 -1.69 -1.34 -10.68
C TYR A 127 -1.58 -2.43 -11.75
N ARG A 128 -2.13 -2.17 -12.91
CA ARG A 128 -2.00 -3.13 -14.02
C ARG A 128 -0.57 -3.12 -14.54
N GLY A 129 0.07 -4.29 -14.54
CA GLY A 129 1.44 -4.45 -15.05
C GLY A 129 1.57 -4.09 -16.51
N ASN A 130 2.78 -3.65 -16.92
CA ASN A 130 3.14 -3.30 -18.30
C ASN A 130 2.31 -2.15 -18.92
N THR A 131 1.85 -1.22 -18.09
CA THR A 131 1.06 -0.07 -18.58
C THR A 131 1.84 1.25 -18.54
N PHE A 132 3.00 1.30 -17.87
CA PHE A 132 3.86 2.47 -17.84
C PHE A 132 4.91 2.40 -18.96
N THR A 133 4.93 3.39 -19.83
CA THR A 133 5.79 3.48 -21.01
C THR A 133 6.74 4.69 -20.94
N GLU A 134 7.62 4.84 -21.92
CA GLU A 134 8.46 6.03 -22.03
C GLU A 134 7.64 7.32 -22.27
N GLU A 135 6.50 7.20 -22.94
CA GLU A 135 5.56 8.31 -23.15
C GLU A 135 4.95 8.76 -21.82
N ASP A 136 4.58 7.82 -20.94
CA ASP A 136 4.08 8.13 -19.60
C ASP A 136 5.14 8.82 -18.74
N ALA A 137 6.40 8.44 -18.88
CA ALA A 137 7.51 9.06 -18.16
C ALA A 137 7.73 10.55 -18.54
N ALA A 138 7.31 10.95 -19.76
CA ALA A 138 7.41 12.30 -20.30
C ALA A 138 6.09 13.10 -20.26
N ASP A 139 5.05 12.58 -19.59
CA ASP A 139 3.70 13.15 -19.58
C ASP A 139 3.58 14.48 -18.80
N GLY A 140 4.54 14.77 -17.91
CA GLY A 140 4.50 15.97 -17.07
C GLY A 140 4.67 17.28 -17.84
N VAL A 141 3.79 18.26 -17.60
CA VAL A 141 3.87 19.60 -18.20
C VAL A 141 4.08 20.64 -17.10
N ILE A 142 5.16 21.44 -17.25
CA ILE A 142 5.44 22.56 -16.36
C ILE A 142 4.65 23.79 -16.86
N LEU A 143 3.81 24.34 -15.98
CA LEU A 143 3.05 25.54 -16.29
C LEU A 143 3.84 26.79 -15.94
N ASN A 144 3.68 27.84 -16.78
CA ASN A 144 4.31 29.14 -16.56
C ASN A 144 3.41 30.06 -15.72
N GLU A 145 2.87 29.52 -14.63
CA GLU A 145 2.04 30.25 -13.68
C GLU A 145 2.71 30.31 -12.31
N PRO A 146 2.67 31.46 -11.62
CA PRO A 146 3.26 31.57 -10.28
C PRO A 146 2.42 30.77 -9.26
N VAL A 147 3.11 30.02 -8.40
CA VAL A 147 2.47 29.38 -7.26
C VAL A 147 2.06 30.44 -6.25
N LYS A 148 0.82 30.35 -5.74
CA LYS A 148 0.31 31.17 -4.65
C LYS A 148 -0.13 30.25 -3.52
N TRP A 149 0.43 30.48 -2.34
CA TRP A 149 0.07 29.76 -1.12
C TRP A 149 -0.97 30.55 -0.31
#